data_fec12ff3a5715bb52e22fedac85deb5b
#
_entry.id   fec12ff3a5715bb52e22fedac85deb5b
#
_cell.length_a   1.000
_cell.length_b   1.000
_cell.length_c   1.000
_cell.angle_alpha   90.00
_cell.angle_beta   90.00
_cell.angle_gamma   90.00
#
_symmetry.space_group_name_H-M   'P 1'
#
loop_
_entity.id
_entity.type
_entity.pdbx_description
1 polymer ?
#
loop_
_entity_poly.entity_id
_entity_poly.type
_entity_poly.pdbx_seq_one_letter_code
_entity_poly.pdbx_strand_id
1 'polypeptide(L)'
;MALAAARRLLLHAGSRLGRREAVDGARRFANKRVLVETEGPAGVAVMKLRNPPVNSLSLECLTEFTISLEKLENDKSIRGVILTSECPGIFSAGLDLLEMYGRNPAHYAEYWKNVQELWLRLYTSNMILVSAINGASPAGGCLLALCCDYRVMADNPKYTIGLNESLLGIVAPFWFKDMYVNTIGHREAERALQLGTLFSPAEALKVGVVDEVVPEDQVHSKARSVMTKWLAIPDHSRQLTKNMMRKATADNLIKQREADIQNFTSFISKDSIQKSLHMYLEKLKQKKG
;
A
#
# COMPACT_ATOMS: atom_id res chain seq x y z
N MET A 1 11.80 7.25 -20.22
CA MET A 1 10.96 7.96 -21.21
C MET A 1 9.46 7.68 -21.01
N ALA A 2 9.02 6.47 -20.72
CA ALA A 2 7.59 6.15 -20.47
C ALA A 2 6.98 6.89 -19.26
N LEU A 3 7.71 7.04 -18.17
CA LEU A 3 7.27 7.81 -16.99
C LEU A 3 7.04 9.30 -17.32
N ALA A 4 7.85 9.86 -18.22
CA ALA A 4 7.71 11.25 -18.68
C ALA A 4 6.50 11.43 -19.61
N ALA A 5 6.15 10.41 -20.38
CA ALA A 5 4.97 10.42 -21.24
C ALA A 5 3.66 10.27 -20.43
N ALA A 6 3.63 9.38 -19.46
CA ALA A 6 2.50 9.25 -18.51
C ALA A 6 2.32 10.52 -17.67
N ARG A 7 3.43 11.14 -17.23
CA ARG A 7 3.41 12.46 -16.57
C ARG A 7 2.81 13.56 -17.46
N ARG A 8 3.13 13.60 -18.76
CA ARG A 8 2.57 14.61 -19.67
C ARG A 8 1.08 14.43 -19.92
N LEU A 9 0.60 13.19 -20.06
CA LEU A 9 -0.81 12.90 -20.26
C LEU A 9 -1.67 13.27 -19.03
N LEU A 10 -1.20 12.97 -17.82
CA LEU A 10 -1.89 13.31 -16.59
C LEU A 10 -1.82 14.80 -16.24
N LEU A 11 -0.74 15.49 -16.57
CA LEU A 11 -0.63 16.95 -16.40
C LEU A 11 -1.57 17.73 -17.33
N HIS A 12 -1.84 17.22 -18.54
CA HIS A 12 -2.80 17.84 -19.47
C HIS A 12 -4.26 17.49 -19.15
N ALA A 13 -4.53 16.32 -18.58
CA ALA A 13 -5.87 15.95 -18.10
C ALA A 13 -6.26 16.70 -16.81
N GLY A 14 -5.27 17.04 -15.97
CA GLY A 14 -5.48 17.76 -14.71
C GLY A 14 -5.94 19.21 -14.86
N SER A 15 -5.78 19.81 -16.04
CA SER A 15 -6.17 21.23 -16.27
C SER A 15 -7.66 21.43 -16.56
N ARG A 16 -8.45 20.39 -16.73
CA ARG A 16 -9.89 20.49 -17.05
C ARG A 16 -10.87 19.95 -15.99
N LEU A 17 -10.39 19.38 -14.89
CA LEU A 17 -11.26 18.78 -13.84
C LEU A 17 -10.95 19.27 -12.43
N GLY A 18 -10.59 20.52 -12.30
CA GLY A 18 -10.35 21.15 -11.01
C GLY A 18 -11.51 22.02 -10.54
N ARG A 19 -12.69 21.49 -10.21
CA ARG A 19 -13.61 22.19 -9.32
C ARG A 19 -13.02 22.21 -7.92
N ARG A 20 -12.49 23.35 -7.52
CA ARG A 20 -12.13 23.65 -6.14
C ARG A 20 -13.42 23.91 -5.36
N GLU A 21 -13.87 22.94 -4.61
CA GLU A 21 -14.85 23.19 -3.55
C GLU A 21 -14.07 23.40 -2.26
N ALA A 22 -14.02 24.66 -1.84
CA ALA A 22 -13.52 25.04 -0.53
C ALA A 22 -14.70 24.94 0.44
N VAL A 23 -14.71 23.93 1.29
CA VAL A 23 -15.52 23.89 2.49
C VAL A 23 -14.56 23.89 3.66
N ASP A 24 -14.58 24.95 4.44
CA ASP A 24 -13.98 25.07 5.76
C ASP A 24 -12.47 24.74 5.87
N GLY A 25 -11.63 25.32 5.01
CA GLY A 25 -10.18 25.21 5.07
C GLY A 25 -9.59 23.86 4.60
N ALA A 26 -10.41 22.88 4.32
CA ALA A 26 -9.98 21.60 3.78
C ALA A 26 -9.75 21.68 2.26
N ARG A 27 -8.55 21.31 1.82
CA ARG A 27 -8.27 21.14 0.38
C ARG A 27 -8.58 19.71 0.00
N ARG A 28 -9.35 19.52 -1.08
CA ARG A 28 -9.64 18.21 -1.63
C ARG A 28 -9.08 18.12 -3.05
N PHE A 29 -8.28 17.10 -3.33
CA PHE A 29 -7.99 16.71 -4.70
C PHE A 29 -8.28 15.24 -4.87
N ALA A 30 -8.94 14.90 -5.97
CA ALA A 30 -9.30 13.54 -6.29
C ALA A 30 -8.74 13.20 -7.66
N ASN A 31 -7.97 12.13 -7.69
CA ASN A 31 -7.77 11.34 -8.88
C ASN A 31 -8.91 10.32 -8.98
N LYS A 32 -8.96 9.56 -10.05
CA LYS A 32 -10.05 8.61 -10.27
C LYS A 32 -10.06 7.48 -9.24
N ARG A 33 -8.87 7.03 -8.81
CA ARG A 33 -8.66 5.85 -7.95
C ARG A 33 -8.10 6.17 -6.56
N VAL A 34 -7.64 7.38 -6.34
CA VAL A 34 -7.12 7.85 -5.06
C VAL A 34 -7.70 9.22 -4.74
N LEU A 35 -8.40 9.31 -3.63
CA LEU A 35 -8.93 10.55 -3.10
C LEU A 35 -8.04 11.05 -1.98
N VAL A 36 -7.73 12.34 -1.99
CA VAL A 36 -6.97 13.00 -0.92
C VAL A 36 -7.77 14.17 -0.36
N GLU A 37 -7.94 14.16 0.94
CA GLU A 37 -8.58 15.23 1.72
C GLU A 37 -7.57 15.76 2.74
N THR A 38 -7.34 17.07 2.79
CA THR A 38 -6.48 17.67 3.81
C THR A 38 -7.33 18.19 4.93
N GLU A 39 -6.93 17.92 6.16
CA GLU A 39 -7.65 18.34 7.36
C GLU A 39 -7.03 19.60 7.93
N GLY A 40 -7.59 20.76 7.58
CA GLY A 40 -7.34 22.06 8.20
C GLY A 40 -5.91 22.35 8.66
N PRO A 41 -5.74 23.08 9.79
CA PRO A 41 -4.42 23.50 10.28
C PRO A 41 -3.60 22.36 10.92
N ALA A 42 -4.14 21.14 11.01
CA ALA A 42 -3.48 20.03 11.70
C ALA A 42 -2.28 19.45 10.94
N GLY A 43 -2.07 19.81 9.67
CA GLY A 43 -0.98 19.26 8.85
C GLY A 43 -1.15 17.77 8.51
N VAL A 44 -2.38 17.32 8.43
CA VAL A 44 -2.75 15.91 8.17
C VAL A 44 -3.54 15.82 6.88
N ALA A 45 -3.22 14.83 6.06
CA ALA A 45 -4.02 14.42 4.92
C ALA A 45 -4.61 13.03 5.15
N VAL A 46 -5.82 12.80 4.65
CA VAL A 46 -6.42 11.47 4.55
C VAL A 46 -6.38 11.05 3.09
N MET A 47 -5.67 9.97 2.81
CA MET A 47 -5.58 9.37 1.48
C MET A 47 -6.43 8.10 1.46
N LYS A 48 -7.42 8.06 0.57
CA LYS A 48 -8.39 6.98 0.47
C LYS A 48 -8.23 6.24 -0.85
N LEU A 49 -8.03 4.93 -0.79
CA LEU A 49 -8.11 4.08 -1.96
C LEU A 49 -9.59 4.01 -2.41
N ARG A 50 -9.80 4.22 -3.72
CA ARG A 50 -11.13 4.24 -4.36
C ARG A 50 -11.06 3.57 -5.72
N ASN A 51 -10.60 2.33 -5.77
CA ASN A 51 -10.54 1.51 -6.97
C ASN A 51 -11.46 0.29 -6.84
N PRO A 52 -12.80 0.47 -6.95
CA PRO A 52 -13.73 -0.63 -6.78
C PRO A 52 -13.51 -1.72 -7.83
N PRO A 53 -13.91 -2.98 -7.54
CA PRO A 53 -14.63 -3.37 -6.32
C PRO A 53 -13.76 -3.64 -5.11
N VAL A 54 -12.43 -3.83 -5.27
CA VAL A 54 -11.59 -4.40 -4.20
C VAL A 54 -10.27 -3.65 -3.98
N ASN A 55 -10.12 -2.45 -4.50
CA ASN A 55 -8.89 -1.66 -4.39
C ASN A 55 -7.66 -2.43 -4.84
N SER A 56 -7.76 -3.20 -5.96
CA SER A 56 -6.59 -3.83 -6.55
C SER A 56 -5.60 -2.78 -7.03
N LEU A 57 -4.32 -3.04 -6.82
CA LEU A 57 -3.22 -2.14 -7.15
C LEU A 57 -2.81 -2.34 -8.61
N SER A 58 -3.65 -1.87 -9.54
CA SER A 58 -3.33 -1.83 -10.96
C SER A 58 -2.24 -0.79 -11.26
N LEU A 59 -1.61 -0.86 -12.43
CA LEU A 59 -0.60 0.11 -12.86
C LEU A 59 -1.12 1.55 -12.76
N GLU A 60 -2.37 1.79 -13.16
CA GLU A 60 -3.02 3.09 -13.05
C GLU A 60 -3.21 3.52 -11.59
N CYS A 61 -3.64 2.59 -10.71
CA CYS A 61 -3.81 2.86 -9.28
C CYS A 61 -2.46 3.19 -8.60
N LEU A 62 -1.42 2.41 -8.89
CA LEU A 62 -0.06 2.64 -8.40
C LEU A 62 0.46 4.02 -8.82
N THR A 63 0.26 4.38 -10.09
CA THR A 63 0.67 5.68 -10.63
C THR A 63 -0.05 6.84 -9.96
N GLU A 64 -1.38 6.76 -9.82
CA GLU A 64 -2.18 7.80 -9.14
C GLU A 64 -1.80 7.93 -7.66
N PHE A 65 -1.55 6.81 -6.99
CA PHE A 65 -1.13 6.80 -5.59
C PHE A 65 0.23 7.49 -5.42
N THR A 66 1.21 7.11 -6.25
CA THR A 66 2.56 7.70 -6.22
C THR A 66 2.51 9.21 -6.46
N ILE A 67 1.75 9.67 -7.47
CA ILE A 67 1.57 11.09 -7.77
C ILE A 67 0.89 11.83 -6.61
N SER A 68 -0.12 11.21 -5.99
CA SER A 68 -0.82 11.81 -4.85
C SER A 68 0.09 11.96 -3.64
N LEU A 69 0.90 10.93 -3.36
CA LEU A 69 1.86 10.96 -2.26
C LEU A 69 2.96 12.01 -2.51
N GLU A 70 3.47 12.10 -3.76
CA GLU A 70 4.45 13.12 -4.14
C GLU A 70 3.94 14.55 -3.95
N LYS A 71 2.67 14.81 -4.25
CA LYS A 71 2.04 16.11 -4.00
C LYS A 71 2.00 16.44 -2.52
N LEU A 72 1.70 15.45 -1.67
CA LEU A 72 1.67 15.64 -0.22
C LEU A 72 3.07 15.84 0.35
N GLU A 73 4.08 15.12 -0.13
CA GLU A 73 5.50 15.31 0.27
C GLU A 73 6.04 16.69 -0.09
N ASN A 74 5.57 17.27 -1.20
CA ASN A 74 5.96 18.61 -1.64
C ASN A 74 5.18 19.74 -0.94
N ASP A 75 4.09 19.43 -0.24
CA ASP A 75 3.33 20.39 0.56
C ASP A 75 3.91 20.47 1.99
N LYS A 76 4.70 21.50 2.26
CA LYS A 76 5.35 21.70 3.56
C LYS A 76 4.37 21.85 4.73
N SER A 77 3.10 22.10 4.46
CA SER A 77 2.07 22.16 5.50
C SER A 77 1.64 20.76 5.96
N ILE A 78 1.93 19.70 5.18
CA ILE A 78 1.54 18.31 5.48
C ILE A 78 2.70 17.59 6.18
N ARG A 79 2.43 17.08 7.37
CA ARG A 79 3.38 16.33 8.21
C ARG A 79 3.01 14.85 8.36
N GLY A 80 1.74 14.52 8.11
CA GLY A 80 1.23 13.16 8.26
C GLY A 80 0.12 12.80 7.29
N VAL A 81 0.03 11.50 6.99
CA VAL A 81 -0.99 10.92 6.11
C VAL A 81 -1.66 9.75 6.80
N ILE A 82 -2.98 9.75 6.82
CA ILE A 82 -3.80 8.59 7.18
C ILE A 82 -4.22 7.90 5.90
N LEU A 83 -3.79 6.64 5.72
CA LEU A 83 -4.14 5.81 4.58
C LEU A 83 -5.33 4.92 4.92
N THR A 84 -6.37 4.93 4.09
CA THR A 84 -7.59 4.15 4.31
C THR A 84 -8.28 3.79 2.99
N SER A 85 -9.47 3.24 3.04
CA SER A 85 -10.28 2.83 1.89
C SER A 85 -11.67 3.48 1.89
N GLU A 86 -12.17 3.83 0.69
CA GLU A 86 -13.58 4.16 0.46
C GLU A 86 -14.42 2.92 0.07
N CYS A 87 -13.77 1.78 -0.27
CA CYS A 87 -14.48 0.57 -0.63
C CYS A 87 -14.92 -0.19 0.63
N PRO A 88 -16.22 -0.46 0.82
CA PRO A 88 -16.71 -1.15 2.01
C PRO A 88 -16.11 -2.55 2.17
N GLY A 89 -15.68 -2.88 3.39
CA GLY A 89 -15.22 -4.22 3.75
C GLY A 89 -13.87 -4.64 3.18
N ILE A 90 -13.20 -3.77 2.41
CA ILE A 90 -11.90 -4.05 1.83
C ILE A 90 -10.98 -2.83 1.96
N PHE A 91 -9.80 -3.01 2.55
CA PHE A 91 -8.75 -2.00 2.52
C PHE A 91 -8.06 -2.03 1.16
N SER A 92 -7.50 -3.18 0.78
CA SER A 92 -7.01 -3.46 -0.57
C SER A 92 -6.82 -4.96 -0.76
N ALA A 93 -7.21 -5.50 -1.91
CA ALA A 93 -6.94 -6.89 -2.28
C ALA A 93 -5.49 -7.15 -2.72
N GLY A 94 -4.65 -6.10 -2.74
CA GLY A 94 -3.26 -6.20 -3.15
C GLY A 94 -3.03 -6.00 -4.65
N LEU A 95 -1.93 -6.55 -5.15
CA LEU A 95 -1.51 -6.38 -6.54
C LEU A 95 -2.58 -6.91 -7.50
N ASP A 96 -2.81 -6.17 -8.58
CA ASP A 96 -3.79 -6.57 -9.59
C ASP A 96 -3.27 -7.76 -10.40
N LEU A 97 -3.94 -8.91 -10.25
CA LEU A 97 -3.55 -10.13 -10.95
C LEU A 97 -3.67 -10.01 -12.47
N LEU A 98 -4.53 -9.11 -12.98
CA LEU A 98 -4.67 -8.87 -14.42
C LEU A 98 -3.45 -8.15 -15.01
N GLU A 99 -2.65 -7.47 -14.18
CA GLU A 99 -1.38 -6.89 -14.58
C GLU A 99 -0.26 -7.96 -14.67
N MET A 100 -0.46 -9.12 -14.01
CA MET A 100 0.50 -10.21 -13.91
C MET A 100 0.10 -11.44 -14.76
N TYR A 101 -1.08 -11.44 -15.37
CA TYR A 101 -1.59 -12.56 -16.16
C TYR A 101 -1.73 -12.21 -17.64
N GLY A 102 -1.16 -13.03 -18.52
CA GLY A 102 -1.34 -12.91 -19.97
C GLY A 102 -0.74 -11.63 -20.58
N ARG A 103 0.21 -10.98 -19.93
CA ARG A 103 0.88 -9.79 -20.41
C ARG A 103 2.25 -10.14 -21.01
N ASN A 104 2.84 -9.21 -21.75
CA ASN A 104 4.19 -9.35 -22.26
C ASN A 104 5.26 -8.97 -21.19
N PRO A 105 6.52 -9.40 -21.35
CA PRO A 105 7.58 -9.12 -20.39
C PRO A 105 7.83 -7.62 -20.12
N ALA A 106 7.66 -6.77 -21.13
CA ALA A 106 7.85 -5.33 -20.97
C ALA A 106 6.80 -4.72 -20.04
N HIS A 107 5.55 -5.20 -20.13
CA HIS A 107 4.48 -4.80 -19.21
C HIS A 107 4.77 -5.25 -17.78
N TYR A 108 5.23 -6.49 -17.59
CA TYR A 108 5.59 -6.99 -16.26
C TYR A 108 6.70 -6.16 -15.62
N ALA A 109 7.72 -5.80 -16.41
CA ALA A 109 8.83 -4.96 -15.95
C ALA A 109 8.34 -3.56 -15.53
N GLU A 110 7.48 -2.93 -16.34
CA GLU A 110 6.91 -1.61 -16.03
C GLU A 110 6.03 -1.67 -14.78
N TYR A 111 5.16 -2.67 -14.68
CA TYR A 111 4.30 -2.87 -13.51
C TYR A 111 5.12 -3.01 -12.24
N TRP A 112 6.12 -3.92 -12.24
CA TRP A 112 6.96 -4.16 -11.07
C TRP A 112 7.78 -2.95 -10.66
N LYS A 113 8.29 -2.20 -11.63
CA LYS A 113 8.95 -0.92 -11.39
C LYS A 113 8.06 0.08 -10.65
N ASN A 114 6.77 0.14 -10.98
CA ASN A 114 5.82 1.01 -10.27
C ASN A 114 5.50 0.49 -8.86
N VAL A 115 5.44 -0.82 -8.66
CA VAL A 115 5.30 -1.43 -7.31
C VAL A 115 6.49 -1.06 -6.44
N GLN A 116 7.73 -1.21 -6.95
CA GLN A 116 8.95 -0.81 -6.24
C GLN A 116 8.97 0.70 -5.92
N GLU A 117 8.57 1.54 -6.88
CA GLU A 117 8.54 2.99 -6.68
C GLU A 117 7.59 3.40 -5.56
N LEU A 118 6.37 2.88 -5.59
CA LEU A 118 5.39 3.16 -4.53
C LEU A 118 5.89 2.67 -3.17
N TRP A 119 6.44 1.45 -3.10
CA TRP A 119 6.96 0.90 -1.86
C TRP A 119 8.12 1.73 -1.30
N LEU A 120 9.12 2.06 -2.13
CA LEU A 120 10.26 2.89 -1.72
C LEU A 120 9.77 4.23 -1.16
N ARG A 121 8.85 4.88 -1.86
CA ARG A 121 8.32 6.18 -1.46
C ARG A 121 7.55 6.11 -0.14
N LEU A 122 6.70 5.11 0.06
CA LEU A 122 6.00 4.91 1.33
C LEU A 122 6.95 4.54 2.47
N TYR A 123 7.82 3.54 2.23
CA TYR A 123 8.68 2.98 3.26
C TYR A 123 9.73 3.97 3.77
N THR A 124 10.21 4.88 2.90
CA THR A 124 11.20 5.90 3.24
C THR A 124 10.60 7.30 3.43
N SER A 125 9.28 7.44 3.39
CA SER A 125 8.61 8.73 3.55
C SER A 125 9.01 9.45 4.84
N ASN A 126 9.29 10.74 4.73
CA ASN A 126 9.56 11.60 5.90
C ASN A 126 8.28 11.97 6.67
N MET A 127 7.10 11.79 6.06
CA MET A 127 5.82 12.00 6.73
C MET A 127 5.52 10.89 7.74
N ILE A 128 4.66 11.18 8.69
CA ILE A 128 4.03 10.17 9.54
C ILE A 128 2.97 9.47 8.69
N LEU A 129 3.04 8.15 8.61
CA LEU A 129 2.05 7.33 7.91
C LEU A 129 1.29 6.46 8.91
N VAL A 130 -0.02 6.60 8.95
CA VAL A 130 -0.91 5.76 9.78
C VAL A 130 -1.88 5.05 8.87
N SER A 131 -1.93 3.72 8.90
CA SER A 131 -2.97 2.97 8.20
C SER A 131 -4.20 2.78 9.09
N ALA A 132 -5.34 3.20 8.55
CA ALA A 132 -6.68 2.98 9.12
C ALA A 132 -7.33 1.87 8.31
N ILE A 133 -7.12 0.62 8.75
CA ILE A 133 -7.47 -0.61 8.03
C ILE A 133 -8.93 -0.95 8.31
N ASN A 134 -9.82 -0.43 7.49
CA ASN A 134 -11.28 -0.55 7.62
C ASN A 134 -11.87 -1.70 6.80
N GLY A 135 -11.07 -2.70 6.45
CA GLY A 135 -11.49 -3.85 5.65
C GLY A 135 -10.38 -4.89 5.51
N ALA A 136 -10.65 -5.98 4.79
CA ALA A 136 -9.66 -7.01 4.50
C ALA A 136 -8.44 -6.44 3.76
N SER A 137 -7.25 -6.92 4.09
CA SER A 137 -5.97 -6.37 3.65
C SER A 137 -4.94 -7.47 3.32
N PRO A 138 -5.23 -8.40 2.39
CA PRO A 138 -4.28 -9.44 1.99
C PRO A 138 -3.19 -8.91 1.06
N ALA A 139 -2.07 -9.62 0.95
CA ALA A 139 -0.98 -9.41 -0.01
C ALA A 139 -0.50 -7.95 -0.09
N GLY A 140 -0.58 -7.32 -1.24
CA GLY A 140 -0.21 -5.90 -1.43
C GLY A 140 -0.98 -4.93 -0.53
N GLY A 141 -2.19 -5.28 -0.04
CA GLY A 141 -2.89 -4.50 0.98
C GLY A 141 -2.15 -4.51 2.31
N CYS A 142 -1.69 -5.70 2.75
CA CYS A 142 -0.83 -5.85 3.90
C CYS A 142 0.50 -5.09 3.71
N LEU A 143 1.08 -5.16 2.52
CA LEU A 143 2.29 -4.42 2.17
C LEU A 143 2.13 -2.90 2.39
N LEU A 144 1.03 -2.31 1.90
CA LEU A 144 0.74 -0.89 2.11
C LEU A 144 0.63 -0.54 3.60
N ALA A 145 -0.08 -1.38 4.36
CA ALA A 145 -0.23 -1.19 5.80
C ALA A 145 1.13 -1.26 6.53
N LEU A 146 1.98 -2.22 6.17
CA LEU A 146 3.31 -2.40 6.77
C LEU A 146 4.29 -1.27 6.43
N CYS A 147 4.11 -0.56 5.33
CA CYS A 147 4.89 0.65 5.03
C CYS A 147 4.59 1.80 6.01
N CYS A 148 3.42 1.80 6.65
CA CYS A 148 3.02 2.81 7.60
C CYS A 148 3.78 2.69 8.94
N ASP A 149 3.83 3.80 9.68
CA ASP A 149 4.48 3.88 10.98
C ASP A 149 3.60 3.27 12.09
N TYR A 150 2.28 3.27 11.88
CA TYR A 150 1.29 2.71 12.81
C TYR A 150 0.09 2.13 12.06
N ARG A 151 -0.49 1.05 12.55
CA ARG A 151 -1.58 0.29 11.94
C ARG A 151 -2.72 0.11 12.92
N VAL A 152 -3.87 0.70 12.59
CA VAL A 152 -5.14 0.52 13.32
C VAL A 152 -6.07 -0.31 12.45
N MET A 153 -6.54 -1.43 12.94
CA MET A 153 -7.40 -2.35 12.19
C MET A 153 -8.79 -2.47 12.82
N ALA A 154 -9.82 -2.60 12.00
CA ALA A 154 -11.17 -2.87 12.42
C ALA A 154 -11.30 -4.26 13.06
N ASP A 155 -11.99 -4.35 14.21
CA ASP A 155 -12.38 -5.61 14.83
C ASP A 155 -13.61 -6.19 14.12
N ASN A 156 -13.34 -6.90 13.04
CA ASN A 156 -14.37 -7.59 12.28
C ASN A 156 -13.85 -8.99 11.89
N PRO A 157 -14.49 -10.09 12.29
CA PRO A 157 -14.00 -11.45 12.05
C PRO A 157 -13.94 -11.85 10.57
N LYS A 158 -14.57 -11.06 9.68
CA LYS A 158 -14.49 -11.26 8.22
C LYS A 158 -13.23 -10.66 7.60
N TYR A 159 -12.52 -9.79 8.33
CA TYR A 159 -11.34 -9.12 7.83
C TYR A 159 -10.07 -9.89 8.19
N THR A 160 -9.18 -9.98 7.23
CA THR A 160 -7.89 -10.63 7.41
C THR A 160 -6.78 -9.75 6.85
N ILE A 161 -5.57 -9.94 7.38
CA ILE A 161 -4.36 -9.26 6.92
C ILE A 161 -3.19 -10.23 6.88
N GLY A 162 -2.33 -10.12 5.88
CA GLY A 162 -1.12 -10.96 5.77
C GLY A 162 -0.58 -11.01 4.35
N LEU A 163 0.67 -11.44 4.21
CA LEU A 163 1.32 -11.69 2.92
C LEU A 163 1.05 -13.15 2.52
N ASN A 164 0.12 -13.34 1.60
CA ASN A 164 -0.39 -14.68 1.23
C ASN A 164 0.01 -15.12 -0.19
N GLU A 165 1.06 -14.57 -0.74
CA GLU A 165 1.56 -14.82 -2.09
C GLU A 165 1.81 -16.31 -2.35
N SER A 166 2.33 -17.07 -1.37
CA SER A 166 2.61 -18.49 -1.49
C SER A 166 1.38 -19.33 -1.78
N LEU A 167 0.18 -18.94 -1.35
CA LEU A 167 -1.08 -19.60 -1.69
C LEU A 167 -1.42 -19.50 -3.19
N LEU A 168 -0.84 -18.53 -3.88
CA LEU A 168 -1.00 -18.31 -5.32
C LEU A 168 0.14 -18.93 -6.14
N GLY A 169 1.10 -19.57 -5.47
CA GLY A 169 2.32 -20.08 -6.08
C GLY A 169 3.31 -18.96 -6.44
N ILE A 170 3.14 -17.78 -5.88
CA ILE A 170 4.01 -16.62 -6.07
C ILE A 170 4.87 -16.45 -4.81
N VAL A 171 6.07 -15.89 -4.98
CA VAL A 171 7.00 -15.69 -3.86
C VAL A 171 7.09 -14.19 -3.56
N ALA A 172 6.93 -13.83 -2.29
CA ALA A 172 7.18 -12.48 -1.81
C ALA A 172 8.68 -12.12 -2.03
N PRO A 173 9.01 -10.99 -2.67
CA PRO A 173 10.39 -10.61 -2.89
C PRO A 173 11.10 -10.29 -1.58
N PHE A 174 12.44 -10.22 -1.61
CA PHE A 174 13.26 -10.03 -0.41
C PHE A 174 12.86 -8.78 0.41
N TRP A 175 12.46 -7.70 -0.24
CA TRP A 175 12.08 -6.45 0.44
C TRP A 175 10.70 -6.53 1.13
N PHE A 176 9.74 -7.35 0.62
CA PHE A 176 8.54 -7.71 1.38
C PHE A 176 8.91 -8.54 2.61
N LYS A 177 9.74 -9.59 2.40
CA LYS A 177 10.23 -10.47 3.46
C LYS A 177 10.96 -9.68 4.53
N ASP A 178 11.89 -8.79 4.18
CA ASP A 178 12.67 -8.02 5.14
C ASP A 178 11.77 -7.07 5.96
N MET A 179 10.83 -6.39 5.31
CA MET A 179 9.86 -5.56 6.01
C MET A 179 8.99 -6.37 6.97
N TYR A 180 8.55 -7.58 6.56
CA TYR A 180 7.74 -8.45 7.40
C TYR A 180 8.55 -8.96 8.61
N VAL A 181 9.79 -9.39 8.40
CA VAL A 181 10.73 -9.79 9.46
C VAL A 181 10.97 -8.64 10.44
N ASN A 182 11.16 -7.42 9.94
CA ASN A 182 11.35 -6.24 10.77
C ASN A 182 10.11 -5.90 11.62
N THR A 183 8.93 -6.36 11.19
CA THR A 183 7.66 -6.06 11.87
C THR A 183 7.29 -7.12 12.90
N ILE A 184 7.32 -8.42 12.54
CA ILE A 184 6.81 -9.51 13.39
C ILE A 184 7.90 -10.49 13.84
N GLY A 185 9.15 -10.17 13.56
CA GLY A 185 10.29 -11.03 13.88
C GLY A 185 10.47 -12.19 12.91
N HIS A 186 11.71 -12.74 12.92
CA HIS A 186 12.13 -13.70 11.89
C HIS A 186 11.28 -14.98 11.88
N ARG A 187 11.09 -15.60 13.03
CA ARG A 187 10.42 -16.91 13.10
C ARG A 187 8.94 -16.86 12.67
N GLU A 188 8.23 -15.84 13.13
CA GLU A 188 6.82 -15.67 12.75
C GLU A 188 6.68 -15.32 11.26
N ALA A 189 7.54 -14.42 10.75
CA ALA A 189 7.56 -14.07 9.34
C ALA A 189 7.89 -15.29 8.45
N GLU A 190 8.88 -16.10 8.83
CA GLU A 190 9.25 -17.33 8.10
C GLU A 190 8.07 -18.29 7.99
N ARG A 191 7.38 -18.55 9.10
CA ARG A 191 6.20 -19.42 9.14
C ARG A 191 5.05 -18.87 8.33
N ALA A 192 4.74 -17.58 8.52
CA ALA A 192 3.62 -16.92 7.88
C ALA A 192 3.78 -16.81 6.36
N LEU A 193 4.99 -16.49 5.88
CA LEU A 193 5.27 -16.39 4.44
C LEU A 193 5.20 -17.75 3.74
N GLN A 194 5.71 -18.83 4.36
CA GLN A 194 5.65 -20.16 3.77
C GLN A 194 4.22 -20.68 3.66
N LEU A 195 3.40 -20.42 4.67
CA LEU A 195 2.01 -20.87 4.73
C LEU A 195 1.03 -19.90 4.04
N GLY A 196 1.48 -18.71 3.67
CA GLY A 196 0.59 -17.66 3.15
C GLY A 196 -0.47 -17.25 4.18
N THR A 197 -0.08 -17.15 5.45
CA THR A 197 -1.02 -16.94 6.55
C THR A 197 -1.74 -15.61 6.43
N LEU A 198 -3.05 -15.64 6.50
CA LEU A 198 -3.92 -14.50 6.70
C LEU A 198 -4.39 -14.50 8.16
N PHE A 199 -3.99 -13.50 8.91
CA PHE A 199 -4.34 -13.33 10.31
C PHE A 199 -5.71 -12.67 10.47
N SER A 200 -6.52 -13.14 11.41
CA SER A 200 -7.66 -12.39 11.94
C SER A 200 -7.18 -11.14 12.68
N PRO A 201 -8.04 -10.14 12.97
CA PRO A 201 -7.62 -8.94 13.72
C PRO A 201 -6.93 -9.26 15.05
N ALA A 202 -7.48 -10.19 15.82
CA ALA A 202 -6.92 -10.59 17.10
C ALA A 202 -5.55 -11.27 16.98
N GLU A 203 -5.38 -12.14 15.97
CA GLU A 203 -4.08 -12.77 15.68
C GLU A 203 -3.06 -11.75 15.17
N ALA A 204 -3.48 -10.84 14.28
CA ALA A 204 -2.63 -9.78 13.75
C ALA A 204 -2.09 -8.86 14.86
N LEU A 205 -2.92 -8.54 15.85
CA LEU A 205 -2.51 -7.80 17.04
C LEU A 205 -1.52 -8.61 17.87
N LYS A 206 -1.82 -9.88 18.09
CA LYS A 206 -0.98 -10.78 18.90
C LYS A 206 0.43 -10.95 18.32
N VAL A 207 0.56 -11.08 17.00
CA VAL A 207 1.85 -11.26 16.33
C VAL A 207 2.54 -9.95 15.96
N GLY A 208 1.86 -8.80 16.11
CA GLY A 208 2.42 -7.48 15.83
C GLY A 208 2.31 -7.01 14.38
N VAL A 209 1.50 -7.66 13.54
CA VAL A 209 1.20 -7.17 12.18
C VAL A 209 0.44 -5.85 12.24
N VAL A 210 -0.43 -5.70 13.24
CA VAL A 210 -1.12 -4.44 13.55
C VAL A 210 -0.83 -4.00 14.97
N ASP A 211 -0.91 -2.69 15.22
CA ASP A 211 -0.57 -2.10 16.52
C ASP A 211 -1.81 -1.95 17.42
N GLU A 212 -2.99 -1.77 16.83
CA GLU A 212 -4.26 -1.70 17.57
C GLU A 212 -5.40 -2.30 16.75
N VAL A 213 -6.36 -2.90 17.48
CA VAL A 213 -7.65 -3.38 16.95
C VAL A 213 -8.77 -2.68 17.70
N VAL A 214 -9.71 -2.10 16.96
CA VAL A 214 -10.82 -1.29 17.51
C VAL A 214 -12.12 -1.58 16.75
N PRO A 215 -13.29 -1.28 17.32
CA PRO A 215 -14.57 -1.33 16.60
C PRO A 215 -14.47 -0.62 15.24
N GLU A 216 -15.14 -1.16 14.23
CA GLU A 216 -15.01 -0.71 12.83
C GLU A 216 -15.31 0.79 12.65
N ASP A 217 -16.33 1.28 13.35
CA ASP A 217 -16.73 2.69 13.36
C ASP A 217 -15.72 3.62 14.06
N GLN A 218 -14.78 3.06 14.84
CA GLN A 218 -13.75 3.82 15.56
C GLN A 218 -12.38 3.86 14.86
N VAL A 219 -12.18 3.12 13.78
CA VAL A 219 -10.88 3.01 13.10
C VAL A 219 -10.34 4.39 12.70
N HIS A 220 -11.16 5.23 12.11
CA HIS A 220 -10.76 6.57 11.68
C HIS A 220 -10.44 7.50 12.85
N SER A 221 -11.31 7.56 13.87
CA SER A 221 -11.09 8.41 15.04
C SER A 221 -9.84 7.99 15.80
N LYS A 222 -9.59 6.68 15.87
CA LYS A 222 -8.39 6.13 16.49
C LYS A 222 -7.12 6.49 15.70
N ALA A 223 -7.14 6.33 14.38
CA ALA A 223 -6.01 6.71 13.53
C ALA A 223 -5.66 8.20 13.68
N ARG A 224 -6.67 9.07 13.80
CA ARG A 224 -6.45 10.51 14.10
C ARG A 224 -5.83 10.75 15.47
N SER A 225 -6.32 10.04 16.49
CA SER A 225 -5.75 10.13 17.85
C SER A 225 -4.28 9.68 17.88
N VAL A 226 -3.95 8.60 17.14
CA VAL A 226 -2.57 8.15 16.96
C VAL A 226 -1.74 9.22 16.24
N MET A 227 -2.24 9.74 15.13
CA MET A 227 -1.56 10.78 14.35
C MET A 227 -1.21 11.99 15.22
N THR A 228 -2.13 12.45 16.08
CA THR A 228 -1.89 13.57 17.00
C THR A 228 -0.72 13.29 17.95
N LYS A 229 -0.61 12.07 18.49
CA LYS A 229 0.50 11.68 19.37
C LYS A 229 1.84 11.72 18.62
N TRP A 230 1.86 11.23 17.37
CA TRP A 230 3.06 11.21 16.55
C TRP A 230 3.50 12.62 16.11
N LEU A 231 2.56 13.51 15.82
CA LEU A 231 2.83 14.90 15.47
C LEU A 231 3.46 15.72 16.61
N ALA A 232 3.28 15.29 17.85
CA ALA A 232 3.91 15.91 19.01
C ALA A 232 5.43 15.65 19.10
N ILE A 233 5.94 14.63 18.39
CA ILE A 233 7.36 14.31 18.36
C ILE A 233 8.07 15.20 17.33
N PRO A 234 9.26 15.78 17.65
CA PRO A 234 10.02 16.59 16.70
C PRO A 234 10.34 15.82 15.41
N ASP A 235 10.01 16.44 14.27
CA ASP A 235 10.09 15.77 12.96
C ASP A 235 11.49 15.23 12.65
N HIS A 236 12.54 16.02 12.89
CA HIS A 236 13.90 15.64 12.53
C HIS A 236 14.36 14.36 13.26
N SER A 237 14.09 14.24 14.56
CA SER A 237 14.50 13.07 15.35
C SER A 237 13.70 11.83 14.94
N ARG A 238 12.40 11.98 14.73
CA ARG A 238 11.52 10.91 14.25
C ARG A 238 11.96 10.41 12.87
N GLN A 239 12.19 11.33 11.93
CA GLN A 239 12.62 11.01 10.56
C GLN A 239 13.97 10.30 10.55
N LEU A 240 14.95 10.79 11.31
CA LEU A 240 16.27 10.15 11.41
C LEU A 240 16.14 8.73 11.97
N THR A 241 15.36 8.54 13.04
CA THR A 241 15.13 7.22 13.64
C THR A 241 14.49 6.27 12.64
N LYS A 242 13.42 6.70 11.95
CA LYS A 242 12.77 5.92 10.90
C LYS A 242 13.73 5.50 9.81
N ASN A 243 14.53 6.46 9.32
CA ASN A 243 15.53 6.19 8.29
C ASN A 243 16.59 5.19 8.77
N MET A 244 17.09 5.33 9.98
CA MET A 244 18.07 4.37 10.55
C MET A 244 17.52 2.94 10.57
N MET A 245 16.25 2.77 10.95
CA MET A 245 15.59 1.45 11.02
C MET A 245 15.29 0.84 9.65
N ARG A 246 14.98 1.66 8.65
CA ARG A 246 14.47 1.20 7.35
C ARG A 246 15.50 1.22 6.22
N LYS A 247 16.59 1.98 6.42
CA LYS A 247 17.59 2.25 5.38
C LYS A 247 18.21 0.99 4.78
N ALA A 248 18.53 0.01 5.57
CA ALA A 248 19.21 -1.20 5.09
C ALA A 248 18.38 -1.93 4.01
N THR A 249 17.08 -2.11 4.25
CA THR A 249 16.16 -2.76 3.29
C THR A 249 15.94 -1.88 2.06
N ALA A 250 15.75 -0.57 2.25
CA ALA A 250 15.55 0.37 1.14
C ALA A 250 16.77 0.46 0.22
N ASP A 251 17.97 0.63 0.78
CA ASP A 251 19.23 0.70 0.02
C ASP A 251 19.48 -0.62 -0.74
N ASN A 252 19.15 -1.76 -0.12
CA ASN A 252 19.31 -3.06 -0.77
C ASN A 252 18.41 -3.16 -2.02
N LEU A 253 17.15 -2.71 -1.93
CA LEU A 253 16.28 -2.67 -3.11
C LEU A 253 16.81 -1.68 -4.16
N ILE A 254 17.24 -0.47 -3.76
CA ILE A 254 17.77 0.52 -4.70
C ILE A 254 18.95 -0.05 -5.48
N LYS A 255 19.87 -0.75 -4.82
CA LYS A 255 21.04 -1.37 -5.46
C LYS A 255 20.69 -2.51 -6.42
N GLN A 256 19.63 -3.27 -6.13
CA GLN A 256 19.26 -4.47 -6.89
C GLN A 256 18.01 -4.26 -7.74
N ARG A 257 17.56 -3.02 -7.89
CA ARG A 257 16.26 -2.68 -8.47
C ARG A 257 16.04 -3.33 -9.84
N GLU A 258 17.01 -3.21 -10.72
CA GLU A 258 16.95 -3.77 -12.07
C GLU A 258 16.97 -5.32 -12.03
N ALA A 259 17.83 -5.91 -11.22
CA ALA A 259 17.90 -7.36 -11.07
C ALA A 259 16.58 -7.93 -10.48
N ASP A 260 15.97 -7.23 -9.54
CA ASP A 260 14.67 -7.62 -8.96
C ASP A 260 13.54 -7.54 -10.00
N ILE A 261 13.54 -6.53 -10.89
CA ILE A 261 12.60 -6.44 -12.02
C ILE A 261 12.79 -7.61 -12.98
N GLN A 262 14.02 -7.95 -13.33
CA GLN A 262 14.33 -9.07 -14.22
C GLN A 262 13.91 -10.40 -13.59
N ASN A 263 14.19 -10.61 -12.30
CA ASN A 263 13.79 -11.78 -11.54
C ASN A 263 12.27 -11.94 -11.52
N PHE A 264 11.55 -10.86 -11.19
CA PHE A 264 10.08 -10.87 -11.22
C PHE A 264 9.55 -11.20 -12.60
N THR A 265 10.03 -10.51 -13.64
CA THR A 265 9.59 -10.71 -15.02
C THR A 265 9.83 -12.15 -15.48
N SER A 266 11.02 -12.70 -15.22
CA SER A 266 11.36 -14.08 -15.54
C SER A 266 10.49 -15.08 -14.78
N PHE A 267 10.24 -14.83 -13.49
CA PHE A 267 9.44 -15.71 -12.65
C PHE A 267 7.97 -15.71 -13.06
N ILE A 268 7.37 -14.52 -13.24
CA ILE A 268 5.94 -14.40 -13.56
C ILE A 268 5.62 -14.95 -14.96
N SER A 269 6.59 -14.91 -15.89
CA SER A 269 6.44 -15.42 -17.25
C SER A 269 6.45 -16.94 -17.37
N LYS A 270 6.75 -17.68 -16.29
CA LYS A 270 6.76 -19.15 -16.31
C LYS A 270 5.36 -19.70 -16.53
N ASP A 271 5.24 -20.70 -17.41
CA ASP A 271 3.95 -21.35 -17.73
C ASP A 271 3.23 -21.89 -16.47
N SER A 272 3.99 -22.47 -15.53
CA SER A 272 3.44 -22.98 -14.27
C SER A 272 2.79 -21.86 -13.44
N ILE A 273 3.40 -20.68 -13.39
CA ILE A 273 2.88 -19.52 -12.66
C ILE A 273 1.67 -18.94 -13.40
N GLN A 274 1.74 -18.80 -14.71
CA GLN A 274 0.61 -18.34 -15.53
C GLN A 274 -0.60 -19.25 -15.39
N LYS A 275 -0.41 -20.58 -15.35
CA LYS A 275 -1.48 -21.55 -15.06
C LYS A 275 -2.07 -21.38 -13.67
N SER A 276 -1.24 -21.18 -12.65
CA SER A 276 -1.71 -20.94 -11.27
C SER A 276 -2.55 -19.66 -11.19
N LEU A 277 -2.09 -18.58 -11.79
CA LEU A 277 -2.84 -17.31 -11.87
C LEU A 277 -4.17 -17.48 -12.60
N HIS A 278 -4.18 -18.20 -13.73
CA HIS A 278 -5.39 -18.49 -14.47
C HIS A 278 -6.41 -19.23 -13.60
N MET A 279 -6.01 -20.33 -12.96
CA MET A 279 -6.89 -21.10 -12.09
C MET A 279 -7.45 -20.27 -10.94
N TYR A 280 -6.64 -19.37 -10.37
CA TYR A 280 -7.09 -18.51 -9.29
C TYR A 280 -8.10 -17.46 -9.79
N LEU A 281 -7.85 -16.83 -10.94
CA LEU A 281 -8.77 -15.89 -11.56
C LEU A 281 -10.12 -16.54 -11.90
N GLU A 282 -10.13 -17.78 -12.40
CA GLU A 282 -11.35 -18.52 -12.65
C GLU A 282 -12.14 -18.82 -11.35
N LYS A 283 -11.45 -19.20 -10.27
CA LYS A 283 -12.09 -19.37 -8.95
C LYS A 283 -12.72 -18.07 -8.42
N LEU A 284 -12.09 -16.93 -8.67
CA LEU A 284 -12.66 -15.62 -8.29
C LEU A 284 -13.93 -15.28 -9.09
N LYS A 285 -13.97 -15.64 -10.38
CA LYS A 285 -15.19 -15.43 -11.22
C LYS A 285 -16.35 -16.28 -10.72
N GLN A 286 -16.11 -17.56 -10.39
CA GLN A 286 -17.12 -18.50 -9.90
C GLN A 286 -17.73 -18.09 -8.55
N LYS A 287 -16.97 -17.37 -7.69
CA LYS A 287 -17.48 -16.88 -6.40
C LYS A 287 -18.34 -15.62 -6.53
N LYS A 288 -18.37 -14.98 -7.70
CA LYS A 288 -19.16 -13.77 -7.96
C LYS A 288 -20.51 -14.05 -8.64
N GLY A 289 -20.74 -15.25 -9.14
CA GLY A 289 -22.02 -15.75 -9.67
C GLY A 289 -22.74 -16.59 -8.62
#